data_a4bc8d18b652a4e8b7eace7732d6422c
#
_entry.id   a4bc8d18b652a4e8b7eace7732d6422c
#
_cell.length_a   1.000
_cell.length_b   1.000
_cell.length_c   1.000
_cell.angle_alpha   90.00
_cell.angle_beta   90.00
_cell.angle_gamma   90.00
#
_symmetry.space_group_name_H-M   'P 1'
#
loop_
_entity.id
_entity.type
_entity.pdbx_description
1 polymer ?
#
loop_
_entity_poly.entity_id
_entity_poly.type
_entity_poly.pdbx_seq_one_letter_code
_entity_poly.pdbx_strand_id
1 'polypeptide(L)'
;MFKEYFEKINALKKQNLYRNLVNSDAIDATKIKYNLKKVISFASNDYMGLTQSDILKKTAISAIKKYGVGAGASRFVSGNNQLYSKLEKLIAEFYRLPKAVVFSSGYMKAIGVVKALAGKDDIIIADKLIHACFIDGAKISQAKFCRFKHNSVKHCKQILQENRDSHLNCLIIIESVYSMDGDCPNFDDFIKLAEEYRAILIIDNAHGLDHKFSSSPNLLIMGTLSKTIGSFGGFIAGNEILIENIVQFSRSLIYSTALPPAILASAIRSFQFLQKTKNSTKAIRNAQYFCELMGLKKPDSQIVKIIIGDNDKLLKIQKEILKKGFLVSAIRSPTVMIKSERLRISFQSEHQKSQIEKLAKVIKKIFADFKIDIS
;
A
#
# COMPACT_ATOMS: atom_id res chain seq x y z
N MET A 1 -31.09 -11.92 20.07
CA MET A 1 -29.99 -12.43 19.25
C MET A 1 -29.02 -11.33 18.82
N PHE A 2 -29.45 -10.14 18.32
CA PHE A 2 -28.53 -9.11 17.74
C PHE A 2 -28.17 -7.96 18.67
N LYS A 3 -28.55 -7.99 19.97
CA LYS A 3 -28.34 -6.88 20.92
C LYS A 3 -26.85 -6.46 21.05
N GLU A 4 -25.95 -7.42 21.19
CA GLU A 4 -24.52 -7.17 21.31
C GLU A 4 -23.91 -6.48 20.07
N TYR A 5 -24.30 -6.92 18.85
CA TYR A 5 -23.86 -6.30 17.59
C TYR A 5 -24.37 -4.87 17.46
N PHE A 6 -25.63 -4.63 17.86
CA PHE A 6 -26.22 -3.30 17.87
C PHE A 6 -25.50 -2.35 18.83
N GLU A 7 -25.18 -2.82 20.03
CA GLU A 7 -24.43 -2.05 21.03
C GLU A 7 -23.02 -1.69 20.54
N LYS A 8 -22.29 -2.65 19.93
CA LYS A 8 -20.98 -2.40 19.31
C LYS A 8 -21.05 -1.33 18.22
N ILE A 9 -22.06 -1.40 17.34
CA ILE A 9 -22.26 -0.40 16.27
C ILE A 9 -22.57 0.98 16.87
N ASN A 10 -23.44 1.04 17.88
CA ASN A 10 -23.79 2.31 18.52
C ASN A 10 -22.61 2.94 19.26
N ALA A 11 -21.76 2.12 19.90
CA ALA A 11 -20.54 2.61 20.53
C ALA A 11 -19.62 3.29 19.49
N LEU A 12 -19.43 2.68 18.31
CA LEU A 12 -18.67 3.28 17.22
C LEU A 12 -19.27 4.61 16.73
N LYS A 13 -20.61 4.71 16.63
CA LYS A 13 -21.30 5.94 16.24
C LYS A 13 -21.10 7.04 17.28
N LYS A 14 -21.27 6.73 18.57
CA LYS A 14 -21.05 7.70 19.67
C LYS A 14 -19.62 8.25 19.74
N GLN A 15 -18.64 7.43 19.36
CA GLN A 15 -17.22 7.81 19.33
C GLN A 15 -16.76 8.42 18.01
N ASN A 16 -17.66 8.67 17.06
CA ASN A 16 -17.33 9.12 15.71
C ASN A 16 -16.31 8.20 14.98
N LEU A 17 -16.31 6.89 15.29
CA LEU A 17 -15.47 5.86 14.68
C LEU A 17 -16.21 5.03 13.63
N TYR A 18 -17.52 5.21 13.49
CA TYR A 18 -18.32 4.50 12.51
C TYR A 18 -17.84 4.82 11.07
N ARG A 19 -17.68 3.78 10.24
CA ARG A 19 -17.25 3.90 8.86
C ARG A 19 -18.43 3.77 7.91
N ASN A 20 -18.54 4.70 6.96
CA ASN A 20 -19.56 4.68 5.90
C ASN A 20 -18.91 4.30 4.57
N LEU A 21 -19.58 3.45 3.79
CA LEU A 21 -19.28 3.26 2.38
C LEU A 21 -19.97 4.36 1.58
N VAL A 22 -19.20 5.16 0.85
CA VAL A 22 -19.69 6.26 0.06
C VAL A 22 -19.48 5.96 -1.42
N ASN A 23 -20.52 6.15 -2.24
CA ASN A 23 -20.43 5.96 -3.68
C ASN A 23 -19.42 6.93 -4.29
N SER A 24 -18.51 6.39 -5.10
CA SER A 24 -17.44 7.14 -5.73
C SER A 24 -17.17 6.61 -7.13
N ASP A 25 -17.47 7.43 -8.14
CA ASP A 25 -17.27 7.09 -9.56
C ASP A 25 -16.16 7.95 -10.15
N ALA A 26 -15.20 7.35 -10.81
CA ALA A 26 -14.14 8.08 -11.48
C ALA A 26 -14.69 8.87 -12.70
N ILE A 27 -14.28 10.13 -12.84
CA ILE A 27 -14.54 10.97 -14.02
C ILE A 27 -13.29 11.01 -14.89
N ASP A 28 -12.15 11.29 -14.26
CA ASP A 28 -10.82 11.21 -14.87
C ASP A 28 -9.81 10.75 -13.78
N ALA A 29 -8.52 10.83 -14.05
CA ALA A 29 -7.49 10.39 -13.11
C ALA A 29 -7.54 11.10 -11.74
N THR A 30 -7.98 12.37 -11.71
CA THR A 30 -7.97 13.22 -10.50
C THR A 30 -9.35 13.63 -10.03
N LYS A 31 -10.36 13.56 -10.89
CA LYS A 31 -11.74 13.98 -10.58
C LYS A 31 -12.64 12.77 -10.41
N ILE A 32 -13.48 12.84 -9.39
CA ILE A 32 -14.45 11.81 -9.08
C ILE A 32 -15.82 12.45 -8.77
N LYS A 33 -16.86 11.63 -8.94
CA LYS A 33 -18.20 11.94 -8.41
C LYS A 33 -18.32 11.23 -7.05
N TYR A 34 -18.18 11.98 -5.97
CA TYR A 34 -18.23 11.49 -4.59
C TYR A 34 -19.55 11.88 -3.96
N ASN A 35 -20.38 10.90 -3.61
CA ASN A 35 -21.76 11.14 -3.14
C ASN A 35 -22.49 12.19 -4.00
N LEU A 36 -22.56 11.94 -5.32
CA LEU A 36 -23.17 12.78 -6.35
C LEU A 36 -22.50 14.15 -6.62
N LYS A 37 -21.48 14.55 -5.86
CA LYS A 37 -20.74 15.81 -6.05
C LYS A 37 -19.44 15.56 -6.82
N LYS A 38 -19.16 16.42 -7.81
CA LYS A 38 -17.87 16.42 -8.52
C LYS A 38 -16.81 17.05 -7.62
N VAL A 39 -15.73 16.32 -7.35
CA VAL A 39 -14.61 16.78 -6.50
C VAL A 39 -13.27 16.37 -7.11
N ILE A 40 -12.21 17.09 -6.75
CA ILE A 40 -10.83 16.68 -7.03
C ILE A 40 -10.36 15.80 -5.87
N SER A 41 -9.90 14.59 -6.20
CA SER A 41 -9.50 13.59 -5.21
C SER A 41 -8.01 13.67 -4.92
N PHE A 42 -7.67 14.00 -3.68
CA PHE A 42 -6.35 13.83 -3.08
C PHE A 42 -6.34 12.68 -2.06
N ALA A 43 -7.18 11.67 -2.27
CA ALA A 43 -7.33 10.49 -1.41
C ALA A 43 -7.02 9.16 -2.13
N SER A 44 -6.85 9.19 -3.47
CA SER A 44 -6.57 8.01 -4.28
C SER A 44 -5.14 7.52 -4.08
N ASN A 45 -4.95 6.20 -4.19
CA ASN A 45 -3.63 5.55 -4.23
C ASN A 45 -3.20 5.22 -5.68
N ASP A 46 -3.96 5.62 -6.69
CA ASP A 46 -3.57 5.52 -8.11
C ASP A 46 -2.56 6.63 -8.45
N TYR A 47 -1.34 6.51 -7.93
CA TYR A 47 -0.32 7.57 -7.97
C TYR A 47 0.07 8.01 -9.37
N MET A 48 -0.09 7.13 -10.37
CA MET A 48 0.23 7.40 -11.76
C MET A 48 -1.01 7.74 -12.61
N GLY A 49 -2.23 7.69 -12.05
CA GLY A 49 -3.48 7.93 -12.77
C GLY A 49 -3.81 6.84 -13.80
N LEU A 50 -3.22 5.66 -13.67
CA LEU A 50 -3.29 4.60 -14.68
C LEU A 50 -4.65 3.90 -14.73
N THR A 51 -5.44 3.93 -13.65
CA THR A 51 -6.78 3.32 -13.66
C THR A 51 -7.70 3.93 -14.74
N GLN A 52 -7.44 5.18 -15.13
CA GLN A 52 -8.21 5.88 -16.17
C GLN A 52 -7.50 5.96 -17.53
N SER A 53 -6.33 5.33 -17.68
CA SER A 53 -5.54 5.30 -18.91
C SER A 53 -6.30 4.59 -20.04
N ASP A 54 -6.47 5.26 -21.19
CA ASP A 54 -7.11 4.68 -22.37
C ASP A 54 -6.35 3.48 -22.93
N ILE A 55 -5.02 3.49 -22.80
CA ILE A 55 -4.19 2.36 -23.21
C ILE A 55 -4.51 1.11 -22.36
N LEU A 56 -4.67 1.27 -21.04
CA LEU A 56 -5.02 0.16 -20.15
C LEU A 56 -6.46 -0.32 -20.41
N LYS A 57 -7.41 0.60 -20.59
CA LYS A 57 -8.81 0.27 -20.94
C LYS A 57 -8.88 -0.54 -22.23
N LYS A 58 -8.22 -0.09 -23.31
CA LYS A 58 -8.14 -0.82 -24.59
C LYS A 58 -7.50 -2.20 -24.44
N THR A 59 -6.43 -2.30 -23.65
CA THR A 59 -5.77 -3.58 -23.35
C THR A 59 -6.68 -4.54 -22.59
N ALA A 60 -7.41 -4.06 -21.61
CA ALA A 60 -8.39 -4.86 -20.87
C ALA A 60 -9.51 -5.38 -21.75
N ILE A 61 -10.09 -4.52 -22.61
CA ILE A 61 -11.15 -4.89 -23.57
C ILE A 61 -10.64 -5.96 -24.54
N SER A 62 -9.44 -5.81 -25.06
CA SER A 62 -8.83 -6.80 -25.95
C SER A 62 -8.64 -8.16 -25.26
N ALA A 63 -8.20 -8.14 -23.99
CA ALA A 63 -8.03 -9.34 -23.20
C ALA A 63 -9.38 -10.04 -22.91
N ILE A 64 -10.44 -9.27 -22.62
CA ILE A 64 -11.80 -9.82 -22.42
C ILE A 64 -12.27 -10.51 -23.71
N LYS A 65 -12.10 -9.88 -24.88
CA LYS A 65 -12.48 -10.46 -26.16
C LYS A 65 -11.77 -11.79 -26.45
N LYS A 66 -10.50 -11.90 -26.04
CA LYS A 66 -9.65 -13.08 -26.34
C LYS A 66 -9.80 -14.20 -25.30
N TYR A 67 -9.93 -13.87 -24.02
CA TYR A 67 -9.80 -14.83 -22.93
C TYR A 67 -11.06 -14.95 -22.06
N GLY A 68 -12.09 -14.12 -22.30
CA GLY A 68 -13.29 -14.05 -21.45
C GLY A 68 -13.14 -13.14 -20.25
N VAL A 69 -14.19 -13.07 -19.42
CA VAL A 69 -14.33 -12.12 -18.31
C VAL A 69 -13.62 -12.60 -17.05
N GLY A 70 -13.61 -13.90 -16.78
CA GLY A 70 -13.09 -14.49 -15.54
C GLY A 70 -12.14 -15.64 -15.79
N ALA A 71 -11.54 -16.16 -14.71
CA ALA A 71 -10.61 -17.29 -14.78
C ALA A 71 -11.26 -18.65 -14.57
N GLY A 72 -12.43 -18.72 -13.93
CA GLY A 72 -13.22 -19.94 -13.72
C GLY A 72 -12.66 -20.95 -12.71
N ALA A 73 -11.37 -20.82 -12.29
CA ALA A 73 -10.70 -21.75 -11.39
C ALA A 73 -9.53 -21.11 -10.65
N SER A 74 -8.96 -21.82 -9.67
CA SER A 74 -7.68 -21.45 -9.08
C SER A 74 -6.52 -21.65 -10.05
N ARG A 75 -5.37 -21.04 -9.78
CA ARG A 75 -4.16 -21.17 -10.60
C ARG A 75 -3.66 -22.61 -10.72
N PHE A 76 -3.84 -23.41 -9.67
CA PHE A 76 -3.38 -24.82 -9.63
C PHE A 76 -4.30 -25.81 -10.36
N VAL A 77 -5.47 -25.36 -10.81
CA VAL A 77 -6.40 -26.19 -11.58
C VAL A 77 -6.35 -25.78 -13.06
N SER A 78 -7.13 -24.80 -13.48
CA SER A 78 -7.18 -24.34 -14.87
C SER A 78 -7.12 -22.80 -15.01
N GLY A 79 -6.99 -22.06 -13.91
CA GLY A 79 -6.99 -20.60 -13.92
C GLY A 79 -5.64 -19.96 -14.21
N ASN A 80 -4.53 -20.73 -14.36
CA ASN A 80 -3.20 -20.19 -14.60
C ASN A 80 -2.98 -19.81 -16.08
N ASN A 81 -3.64 -18.72 -16.50
CA ASN A 81 -3.50 -18.20 -17.86
C ASN A 81 -2.04 -17.80 -18.16
N GLN A 82 -1.61 -17.94 -19.43
CA GLN A 82 -0.24 -17.56 -19.87
C GLN A 82 0.16 -16.11 -19.53
N LEU A 83 -0.79 -15.22 -19.28
CA LEU A 83 -0.52 -13.84 -18.86
C LEU A 83 0.14 -13.79 -17.47
N TYR A 84 -0.07 -14.80 -16.59
CA TYR A 84 0.64 -14.88 -15.32
C TYR A 84 2.15 -14.97 -15.52
N SER A 85 2.61 -15.93 -16.32
CA SER A 85 4.04 -16.12 -16.59
C SER A 85 4.68 -14.86 -17.19
N LYS A 86 3.94 -14.17 -18.09
CA LYS A 86 4.40 -12.90 -18.67
C LYS A 86 4.51 -11.80 -17.63
N LEU A 87 3.50 -11.66 -16.75
CA LEU A 87 3.49 -10.64 -15.70
C LEU A 87 4.56 -10.90 -14.65
N GLU A 88 4.69 -12.15 -14.20
CA GLU A 88 5.66 -12.56 -13.18
C GLU A 88 7.10 -12.35 -13.68
N LYS A 89 7.39 -12.71 -14.93
CA LYS A 89 8.68 -12.41 -15.57
C LYS A 89 8.95 -10.90 -15.59
N LEU A 90 7.96 -10.09 -16.00
CA LEU A 90 8.10 -8.63 -16.08
C LEU A 90 8.33 -8.00 -14.70
N ILE A 91 7.67 -8.49 -13.66
CA ILE A 91 7.88 -8.06 -12.27
C ILE A 91 9.29 -8.41 -11.80
N ALA A 92 9.75 -9.64 -12.04
CA ALA A 92 11.09 -10.08 -11.67
C ALA A 92 12.17 -9.21 -12.36
N GLU A 93 12.02 -8.95 -13.66
CA GLU A 93 12.91 -8.08 -14.43
C GLU A 93 12.88 -6.62 -13.92
N PHE A 94 11.70 -6.09 -13.60
CA PHE A 94 11.54 -4.72 -13.11
C PHE A 94 12.30 -4.47 -11.80
N TYR A 95 12.25 -5.45 -10.88
CA TYR A 95 12.96 -5.39 -9.60
C TYR A 95 14.37 -6.00 -9.65
N ARG A 96 14.80 -6.56 -10.79
CA ARG A 96 16.09 -7.27 -10.95
C ARG A 96 16.25 -8.41 -9.95
N LEU A 97 15.18 -9.17 -9.76
CA LEU A 97 15.11 -10.31 -8.86
C LEU A 97 14.88 -11.61 -9.65
N PRO A 98 15.31 -12.78 -9.13
CA PRO A 98 15.25 -14.02 -9.88
C PRO A 98 13.86 -14.48 -10.28
N LYS A 99 12.87 -14.33 -9.40
CA LYS A 99 11.53 -14.89 -9.61
C LYS A 99 10.45 -14.02 -8.96
N ALA A 100 9.23 -14.08 -9.48
CA ALA A 100 8.07 -13.44 -8.88
C ALA A 100 6.85 -14.36 -8.94
N VAL A 101 5.87 -14.12 -8.06
CA VAL A 101 4.56 -14.78 -8.08
C VAL A 101 3.44 -13.76 -7.79
N VAL A 102 2.32 -13.89 -8.53
CA VAL A 102 1.16 -12.99 -8.46
C VAL A 102 0.02 -13.63 -7.67
N PHE A 103 -0.58 -12.84 -6.80
CA PHE A 103 -1.71 -13.18 -5.91
C PHE A 103 -2.98 -12.42 -6.32
N SER A 104 -4.14 -12.93 -5.86
CA SER A 104 -5.45 -12.30 -6.10
C SER A 104 -5.62 -10.92 -5.45
N SER A 105 -4.93 -10.61 -4.35
CA SER A 105 -4.91 -9.26 -3.76
C SER A 105 -3.65 -9.03 -2.91
N GLY A 106 -3.35 -7.74 -2.62
CA GLY A 106 -2.24 -7.38 -1.75
C GLY A 106 -2.41 -7.90 -0.32
N TYR A 107 -3.63 -7.95 0.21
CA TYR A 107 -3.92 -8.45 1.55
C TYR A 107 -3.70 -9.97 1.64
N MET A 108 -4.28 -10.73 0.71
CA MET A 108 -4.12 -12.19 0.64
C MET A 108 -2.66 -12.60 0.39
N LYS A 109 -1.92 -11.81 -0.39
CA LYS A 109 -0.47 -11.97 -0.58
C LYS A 109 0.26 -11.94 0.77
N ALA A 110 0.04 -10.91 1.58
CA ALA A 110 0.76 -10.76 2.85
C ALA A 110 0.48 -11.92 3.82
N ILE A 111 -0.80 -12.29 3.99
CA ILE A 111 -1.19 -13.44 4.82
C ILE A 111 -0.54 -14.72 4.33
N GLY A 112 -0.61 -14.98 3.01
CA GLY A 112 -0.08 -16.21 2.43
C GLY A 112 1.43 -16.33 2.51
N VAL A 113 2.15 -15.24 2.24
CA VAL A 113 3.61 -15.18 2.28
C VAL A 113 4.12 -15.37 3.71
N VAL A 114 3.59 -14.62 4.67
CA VAL A 114 4.03 -14.72 6.06
C VAL A 114 3.79 -16.13 6.60
N LYS A 115 2.62 -16.73 6.33
CA LYS A 115 2.34 -18.10 6.77
C LYS A 115 3.17 -19.16 6.05
N ALA A 116 3.57 -18.93 4.80
CA ALA A 116 4.43 -19.85 4.06
C ALA A 116 5.90 -19.81 4.53
N LEU A 117 6.36 -18.67 5.05
CA LEU A 117 7.75 -18.46 5.45
C LEU A 117 7.99 -18.54 6.95
N ALA A 118 6.95 -18.54 7.79
CA ALA A 118 7.11 -18.58 9.23
C ALA A 118 6.07 -19.50 9.90
N GLY A 119 6.51 -20.22 10.93
CA GLY A 119 5.72 -21.09 11.80
C GLY A 119 6.03 -20.86 13.28
N LYS A 120 5.59 -21.78 14.14
CA LYS A 120 5.68 -21.67 15.60
C LYS A 120 7.11 -21.54 16.15
N ASP A 121 8.09 -22.09 15.42
CA ASP A 121 9.50 -22.12 15.84
C ASP A 121 10.30 -20.94 15.25
N ASP A 122 9.61 -20.00 14.58
CA ASP A 122 10.20 -18.86 13.89
C ASP A 122 9.85 -17.54 14.58
N ILE A 123 10.59 -16.47 14.22
CA ILE A 123 10.33 -15.11 14.71
C ILE A 123 10.06 -14.15 13.55
N ILE A 124 9.10 -13.27 13.76
CA ILE A 124 8.78 -12.15 12.88
C ILE A 124 9.04 -10.85 13.63
N ILE A 125 9.93 -10.03 13.10
CA ILE A 125 10.32 -8.73 13.64
C ILE A 125 9.86 -7.65 12.66
N ALA A 126 8.83 -6.88 13.01
CA ALA A 126 8.23 -5.91 12.12
C ALA A 126 8.28 -4.49 12.68
N ASP A 127 8.28 -3.50 11.79
CA ASP A 127 8.10 -2.11 12.19
C ASP A 127 6.77 -1.91 12.93
N LYS A 128 6.76 -1.00 13.91
CA LYS A 128 5.56 -0.70 14.71
C LYS A 128 4.37 -0.24 13.86
N LEU A 129 4.63 0.42 12.72
CA LEU A 129 3.62 0.97 11.82
C LEU A 129 3.32 0.06 10.61
N ILE A 130 3.78 -1.17 10.62
CA ILE A 130 3.54 -2.13 9.54
C ILE A 130 2.03 -2.31 9.27
N HIS A 131 1.65 -2.50 8.01
CA HIS A 131 0.26 -2.68 7.60
C HIS A 131 -0.41 -3.89 8.27
N ALA A 132 -1.70 -3.75 8.59
CA ALA A 132 -2.49 -4.75 9.33
C ALA A 132 -2.43 -6.17 8.73
N CYS A 133 -2.31 -6.32 7.41
CA CYS A 133 -2.21 -7.63 6.76
C CYS A 133 -1.02 -8.46 7.23
N PHE A 134 0.10 -7.82 7.63
CA PHE A 134 1.26 -8.53 8.18
C PHE A 134 1.03 -8.95 9.63
N ILE A 135 0.31 -8.12 10.40
CA ILE A 135 -0.09 -8.47 11.78
C ILE A 135 -1.02 -9.70 11.76
N ASP A 136 -1.97 -9.74 10.82
CA ASP A 136 -2.86 -10.88 10.66
C ASP A 136 -2.12 -12.11 10.13
N GLY A 137 -1.19 -11.94 9.20
CA GLY A 137 -0.30 -13.00 8.73
C GLY A 137 0.56 -13.58 9.87
N ALA A 138 1.13 -12.72 10.73
CA ALA A 138 1.91 -13.13 11.88
C ALA A 138 1.07 -13.93 12.89
N LYS A 139 -0.16 -13.50 13.18
CA LYS A 139 -1.08 -14.26 14.05
C LYS A 139 -1.39 -15.64 13.47
N ILE A 140 -1.68 -15.74 12.18
CA ILE A 140 -2.00 -17.01 11.50
C ILE A 140 -0.76 -17.91 11.43
N SER A 141 0.44 -17.36 11.34
CA SER A 141 1.69 -18.14 11.31
C SER A 141 2.00 -18.83 12.63
N GLN A 142 1.54 -18.29 13.75
CA GLN A 142 1.87 -18.69 15.12
C GLN A 142 3.35 -18.44 15.49
N ALA A 143 4.11 -17.74 14.66
CA ALA A 143 5.47 -17.32 14.97
C ALA A 143 5.50 -16.30 16.10
N LYS A 144 6.62 -16.23 16.81
CA LYS A 144 6.86 -15.14 17.78
C LYS A 144 6.84 -13.82 17.02
N PHE A 145 5.96 -12.89 17.44
CA PHE A 145 5.81 -11.60 16.78
C PHE A 145 6.31 -10.46 17.66
N CYS A 146 7.41 -9.82 17.22
CA CYS A 146 8.01 -8.66 17.87
C CYS A 146 7.88 -7.43 16.99
N ARG A 147 7.70 -6.24 17.61
CA ARG A 147 7.65 -4.97 16.88
C ARG A 147 8.73 -4.03 17.37
N PHE A 148 9.54 -3.52 16.46
CA PHE A 148 10.52 -2.48 16.76
C PHE A 148 9.95 -1.07 16.60
N LYS A 149 10.59 -0.09 17.23
CA LYS A 149 10.23 1.34 17.11
C LYS A 149 10.35 1.77 15.66
N HIS A 150 9.37 2.56 15.20
CA HIS A 150 9.27 2.99 13.83
C HIS A 150 10.60 3.52 13.26
N ASN A 151 11.00 2.98 12.09
CA ASN A 151 12.23 3.25 11.35
C ASN A 151 13.54 3.08 12.16
N SER A 152 13.51 2.37 13.31
CA SER A 152 14.68 2.21 14.17
C SER A 152 15.46 0.92 13.89
N VAL A 153 16.48 1.00 13.04
CA VAL A 153 17.44 -0.09 12.81
C VAL A 153 18.08 -0.55 14.11
N LYS A 154 18.46 0.40 14.98
CA LYS A 154 19.05 0.11 16.30
C LYS A 154 18.14 -0.78 17.16
N HIS A 155 16.86 -0.46 17.25
CA HIS A 155 15.92 -1.27 18.06
C HIS A 155 15.60 -2.61 17.39
N CYS A 156 15.56 -2.67 16.05
CA CYS A 156 15.47 -3.94 15.32
C CYS A 156 16.67 -4.84 15.65
N LYS A 157 17.89 -4.30 15.62
CA LYS A 157 19.12 -5.02 15.97
C LYS A 157 19.11 -5.54 17.42
N GLN A 158 18.62 -4.76 18.38
CA GLN A 158 18.47 -5.22 19.77
C GLN A 158 17.56 -6.44 19.88
N ILE A 159 16.40 -6.42 19.20
CA ILE A 159 15.48 -7.56 19.22
C ILE A 159 16.11 -8.80 18.56
N LEU A 160 16.90 -8.62 17.49
CA LEU A 160 17.64 -9.69 16.84
C LEU A 160 18.68 -10.30 17.77
N GLN A 161 19.47 -9.48 18.46
CA GLN A 161 20.48 -9.95 19.43
C GLN A 161 19.87 -10.78 20.55
N GLU A 162 18.69 -10.41 21.02
CA GLU A 162 18.00 -11.09 22.11
C GLU A 162 17.32 -12.40 21.67
N ASN A 163 16.98 -12.57 20.39
CA ASN A 163 16.04 -13.61 20.00
C ASN A 163 16.51 -14.48 18.84
N ARG A 164 17.48 -14.05 18.00
CA ARG A 164 17.77 -14.71 16.72
C ARG A 164 18.19 -16.18 16.89
N ASP A 165 19.05 -16.45 17.85
CA ASP A 165 19.65 -17.79 18.05
C ASP A 165 18.68 -18.83 18.61
N SER A 166 17.56 -18.38 19.17
CA SER A 166 16.52 -19.25 19.74
C SER A 166 15.39 -19.59 18.75
N HIS A 167 15.51 -19.19 17.46
CA HIS A 167 14.50 -19.40 16.44
C HIS A 167 15.11 -19.92 15.14
N LEU A 168 14.41 -20.84 14.44
CA LEU A 168 14.88 -21.44 13.19
C LEU A 168 15.02 -20.39 12.09
N ASN A 169 13.93 -19.70 11.78
CA ASN A 169 13.91 -18.64 10.78
C ASN A 169 13.55 -17.28 11.41
N CYS A 170 13.99 -16.21 10.75
CA CYS A 170 13.68 -14.86 11.14
C CYS A 170 13.20 -14.06 9.94
N LEU A 171 12.04 -13.43 10.06
CA LEU A 171 11.54 -12.45 9.08
C LEU A 171 11.67 -11.05 9.66
N ILE A 172 12.28 -10.13 8.92
CA ILE A 172 12.22 -8.69 9.17
C ILE A 172 11.24 -8.10 8.17
N ILE A 173 10.27 -7.30 8.63
CA ILE A 173 9.23 -6.72 7.76
C ILE A 173 9.18 -5.21 7.92
N ILE A 174 9.35 -4.48 6.81
CA ILE A 174 9.25 -3.00 6.72
C ILE A 174 8.40 -2.60 5.52
N GLU A 175 7.91 -1.34 5.50
CA GLU A 175 7.31 -0.73 4.30
C GLU A 175 8.32 0.18 3.60
N SER A 176 8.28 0.26 2.28
CA SER A 176 9.12 1.22 1.53
C SER A 176 8.63 2.65 1.70
N VAL A 177 7.32 2.83 1.82
CA VAL A 177 6.65 4.09 2.16
C VAL A 177 5.53 3.73 3.12
N TYR A 178 5.60 4.25 4.33
CA TYR A 178 4.57 3.99 5.34
C TYR A 178 3.26 4.68 4.98
N SER A 179 2.23 3.88 4.85
CA SER A 179 0.96 4.26 4.21
C SER A 179 0.24 5.45 4.85
N MET A 180 0.41 5.64 6.17
CA MET A 180 -0.26 6.71 6.94
C MET A 180 0.66 7.89 7.25
N ASP A 181 1.96 7.72 7.09
CA ASP A 181 2.98 8.70 7.45
C ASP A 181 3.70 9.31 6.25
N GLY A 182 3.88 8.53 5.18
CA GLY A 182 4.53 8.97 3.95
C GLY A 182 6.05 8.99 4.00
N ASP A 183 6.65 8.59 5.12
CA ASP A 183 8.09 8.49 5.29
C ASP A 183 8.66 7.14 4.83
N CYS A 184 9.97 7.09 4.66
CA CYS A 184 10.71 5.94 4.16
C CYS A 184 11.80 5.52 5.16
N PRO A 185 12.09 4.21 5.30
CA PRO A 185 13.25 3.74 6.06
C PRO A 185 14.55 3.88 5.26
N ASN A 186 15.68 3.73 5.93
CA ASN A 186 16.95 3.47 5.27
C ASN A 186 17.02 1.97 4.89
N PHE A 187 16.78 1.68 3.61
CA PHE A 187 16.71 0.28 3.12
C PHE A 187 18.04 -0.46 3.27
N ASP A 188 19.16 0.19 2.95
CA ASP A 188 20.48 -0.44 2.97
C ASP A 188 20.90 -0.89 4.36
N ASP A 189 20.55 -0.14 5.40
CA ASP A 189 20.80 -0.54 6.77
C ASP A 189 19.99 -1.76 7.19
N PHE A 190 18.73 -1.87 6.75
CA PHE A 190 17.92 -3.07 7.01
C PHE A 190 18.37 -4.27 6.17
N ILE A 191 18.84 -4.07 4.94
CA ILE A 191 19.41 -5.13 4.10
C ILE A 191 20.67 -5.70 4.77
N LYS A 192 21.61 -4.85 5.18
CA LYS A 192 22.83 -5.26 5.91
C LYS A 192 22.49 -5.98 7.21
N LEU A 193 21.51 -5.47 7.96
CA LEU A 193 21.08 -6.12 9.20
C LEU A 193 20.48 -7.51 8.95
N ALA A 194 19.69 -7.67 7.90
CA ALA A 194 19.12 -8.96 7.53
C ALA A 194 20.21 -9.97 7.13
N GLU A 195 21.25 -9.53 6.43
CA GLU A 195 22.41 -10.37 6.09
C GLU A 195 23.23 -10.75 7.32
N GLU A 196 23.55 -9.79 8.20
CA GLU A 196 24.30 -10.01 9.46
C GLU A 196 23.64 -11.11 10.31
N TYR A 197 22.30 -11.08 10.41
CA TYR A 197 21.53 -12.00 11.26
C TYR A 197 20.92 -13.19 10.50
N ARG A 198 21.24 -13.41 9.24
CA ARG A 198 20.65 -14.46 8.40
C ARG A 198 19.12 -14.46 8.46
N ALA A 199 18.53 -13.27 8.37
CA ALA A 199 17.10 -13.05 8.35
C ALA A 199 16.62 -12.83 6.91
N ILE A 200 15.37 -13.16 6.63
CA ILE A 200 14.69 -12.79 5.38
C ILE A 200 14.11 -11.39 5.57
N LEU A 201 14.49 -10.44 4.72
CA LEU A 201 13.92 -9.09 4.72
C LEU A 201 12.78 -9.00 3.71
N ILE A 202 11.59 -8.68 4.19
CA ILE A 202 10.42 -8.37 3.37
C ILE A 202 10.23 -6.85 3.35
N ILE A 203 10.33 -6.23 2.17
CA ILE A 203 9.98 -4.83 1.96
C ILE A 203 8.62 -4.76 1.26
N ASP A 204 7.61 -4.23 1.94
CA ASP A 204 6.31 -3.95 1.31
C ASP A 204 6.40 -2.64 0.51
N ASN A 205 6.51 -2.77 -0.79
CA ASN A 205 6.58 -1.67 -1.74
C ASN A 205 5.21 -1.29 -2.32
N ALA A 206 4.13 -1.49 -1.55
CA ALA A 206 2.77 -1.21 -2.02
C ALA A 206 2.53 0.27 -2.34
N HIS A 207 3.22 1.18 -1.65
CA HIS A 207 3.16 2.63 -1.86
C HIS A 207 4.39 3.20 -2.58
N GLY A 208 5.37 2.37 -2.91
CA GLY A 208 6.56 2.80 -3.66
C GLY A 208 6.25 3.09 -5.13
N LEU A 209 6.96 4.06 -5.69
CA LEU A 209 6.86 4.43 -7.11
C LEU A 209 8.09 3.94 -7.91
N ASP A 210 9.28 4.29 -7.45
CA ASP A 210 10.53 4.07 -8.18
C ASP A 210 11.69 3.79 -7.22
N HIS A 211 11.43 3.00 -6.17
CA HIS A 211 12.47 2.61 -5.24
C HIS A 211 13.38 1.56 -5.88
N LYS A 212 14.68 1.83 -5.82
CA LYS A 212 15.72 0.86 -6.12
C LYS A 212 16.25 0.29 -4.82
N PHE A 213 16.42 -1.01 -4.78
CA PHE A 213 16.93 -1.73 -3.62
C PHE A 213 18.27 -2.35 -3.96
N SER A 214 19.20 -2.36 -3.02
CA SER A 214 20.46 -3.08 -3.15
C SER A 214 20.16 -4.57 -3.26
N SER A 215 20.94 -5.30 -4.09
CA SER A 215 20.75 -6.73 -4.28
C SER A 215 21.14 -7.48 -3.02
N SER A 216 20.28 -8.40 -2.59
CA SER A 216 20.56 -9.33 -1.50
C SER A 216 19.80 -10.64 -1.72
N PRO A 217 20.41 -11.82 -1.46
CA PRO A 217 19.73 -13.11 -1.58
C PRO A 217 18.60 -13.28 -0.55
N ASN A 218 18.63 -12.50 0.52
CA ASN A 218 17.65 -12.55 1.60
C ASN A 218 16.49 -11.56 1.39
N LEU A 219 16.50 -10.78 0.29
CA LEU A 219 15.50 -9.74 0.04
C LEU A 219 14.30 -10.29 -0.71
N LEU A 220 13.11 -9.99 -0.20
CA LEU A 220 11.83 -10.18 -0.86
C LEU A 220 11.11 -8.83 -1.00
N ILE A 221 10.73 -8.47 -2.21
CA ILE A 221 9.93 -7.27 -2.50
C ILE A 221 8.48 -7.68 -2.69
N MET A 222 7.61 -7.17 -1.85
CA MET A 222 6.16 -7.33 -1.96
C MET A 222 5.54 -6.06 -2.54
N GLY A 223 4.58 -6.20 -3.45
CA GLY A 223 3.90 -5.06 -4.02
C GLY A 223 2.42 -5.31 -4.26
N THR A 224 1.73 -4.29 -4.74
CA THR A 224 0.34 -4.40 -5.17
C THR A 224 0.17 -3.91 -6.60
N LEU A 225 -0.74 -4.54 -7.31
CA LEU A 225 -1.13 -4.12 -8.66
C LEU A 225 -2.25 -3.05 -8.64
N SER A 226 -2.83 -2.77 -7.44
CA SER A 226 -4.04 -1.95 -7.30
C SER A 226 -3.80 -0.47 -7.00
N LYS A 227 -2.54 -0.04 -6.87
CA LYS A 227 -2.17 1.35 -6.59
C LYS A 227 -1.44 1.96 -7.81
N THR A 228 -0.14 2.15 -7.75
CA THR A 228 0.70 2.71 -8.82
C THR A 228 0.49 2.02 -10.18
N ILE A 229 0.26 0.71 -10.18
CA ILE A 229 0.08 -0.10 -11.39
C ILE A 229 -1.31 0.09 -12.03
N GLY A 230 -2.29 0.62 -11.29
CA GLY A 230 -3.63 0.93 -11.82
C GLY A 230 -4.44 -0.29 -12.27
N SER A 231 -4.17 -1.48 -11.69
CA SER A 231 -4.85 -2.74 -11.98
C SER A 231 -5.42 -3.35 -10.68
N PHE A 232 -5.33 -4.67 -10.50
CA PHE A 232 -5.75 -5.34 -9.27
C PHE A 232 -4.88 -6.57 -9.00
N GLY A 233 -4.65 -6.89 -7.70
CA GLY A 233 -3.86 -8.02 -7.26
C GLY A 233 -2.68 -7.63 -6.38
N GLY A 234 -1.86 -8.62 -6.04
CA GLY A 234 -0.61 -8.46 -5.31
C GLY A 234 0.48 -9.30 -5.94
N PHE A 235 1.73 -9.01 -5.61
CA PHE A 235 2.87 -9.82 -6.04
C PHE A 235 3.96 -9.86 -4.98
N ILE A 236 4.84 -10.85 -5.09
CA ILE A 236 6.11 -10.91 -4.39
C ILE A 236 7.19 -11.33 -5.39
N ALA A 237 8.37 -10.75 -5.26
CA ALA A 237 9.55 -11.09 -6.04
C ALA A 237 10.76 -11.27 -5.12
N GLY A 238 11.68 -12.18 -5.48
CA GLY A 238 12.88 -12.45 -4.70
C GLY A 238 13.62 -13.71 -5.12
N ASN A 239 14.32 -14.30 -4.16
CA ASN A 239 15.05 -15.55 -4.33
C ASN A 239 14.14 -16.67 -4.84
N GLU A 240 14.62 -17.47 -5.78
CA GLU A 240 13.85 -18.53 -6.43
C GLU A 240 13.33 -19.57 -5.46
N ILE A 241 14.17 -20.05 -4.53
CA ILE A 241 13.78 -21.05 -3.54
C ILE A 241 12.70 -20.53 -2.61
N LEU A 242 12.80 -19.26 -2.16
CA LEU A 242 11.79 -18.65 -1.31
C LEU A 242 10.46 -18.47 -2.07
N ILE A 243 10.52 -18.08 -3.34
CA ILE A 243 9.29 -17.96 -4.17
C ILE A 243 8.66 -19.34 -4.41
N GLU A 244 9.44 -20.37 -4.65
CA GLU A 244 8.93 -21.73 -4.78
C GLU A 244 8.28 -22.23 -3.49
N ASN A 245 8.91 -22.02 -2.34
CA ASN A 245 8.32 -22.33 -1.04
C ASN A 245 6.97 -21.59 -0.86
N ILE A 246 6.92 -20.31 -1.19
CA ILE A 246 5.66 -19.54 -1.13
C ILE A 246 4.59 -20.15 -2.05
N VAL A 247 4.94 -20.56 -3.25
CA VAL A 247 4.02 -21.21 -4.20
C VAL A 247 3.46 -22.51 -3.63
N GLN A 248 4.27 -23.32 -2.96
CA GLN A 248 3.85 -24.62 -2.41
C GLN A 248 3.04 -24.51 -1.12
N PHE A 249 3.30 -23.49 -0.26
CA PHE A 249 2.75 -23.44 1.09
C PHE A 249 1.80 -22.27 1.34
N SER A 250 1.63 -21.32 0.40
CA SER A 250 0.71 -20.21 0.56
C SER A 250 -0.74 -20.62 0.27
N ARG A 251 -1.50 -20.91 1.34
CA ARG A 251 -2.92 -21.29 1.21
C ARG A 251 -3.77 -20.24 0.48
N SER A 252 -3.47 -18.96 0.66
CA SER A 252 -4.19 -17.87 -0.02
C SER A 252 -3.90 -17.79 -1.53
N LEU A 253 -2.80 -18.40 -2.00
CA LEU A 253 -2.52 -18.57 -3.42
C LEU A 253 -3.20 -19.85 -3.96
N ILE A 254 -3.08 -20.95 -3.23
CA ILE A 254 -3.55 -22.27 -3.66
C ILE A 254 -5.08 -22.32 -3.78
N TYR A 255 -5.77 -21.79 -2.78
CA TYR A 255 -7.24 -21.92 -2.64
C TYR A 255 -8.04 -20.69 -3.10
N SER A 256 -7.38 -19.74 -3.78
CA SER A 256 -8.06 -18.57 -4.35
C SER A 256 -8.27 -18.75 -5.86
N THR A 257 -9.43 -18.31 -6.35
CA THR A 257 -9.66 -18.17 -7.79
C THR A 257 -8.64 -17.22 -8.39
N ALA A 258 -8.16 -17.55 -9.57
CA ALA A 258 -7.20 -16.75 -10.32
C ALA A 258 -7.78 -15.40 -10.75
N LEU A 259 -6.91 -14.42 -10.99
CA LEU A 259 -7.30 -13.10 -11.50
C LEU A 259 -7.88 -13.21 -12.93
N PRO A 260 -8.88 -12.39 -13.25
CA PRO A 260 -9.38 -12.24 -14.61
C PRO A 260 -8.25 -11.86 -15.60
N PRO A 261 -8.23 -12.41 -16.82
CA PRO A 261 -7.21 -12.10 -17.82
C PRO A 261 -7.06 -10.61 -18.15
N ALA A 262 -8.17 -9.86 -18.12
CA ALA A 262 -8.15 -8.40 -18.34
C ALA A 262 -7.28 -7.66 -17.32
N ILE A 263 -7.31 -8.09 -16.06
CA ILE A 263 -6.52 -7.53 -14.96
C ILE A 263 -5.03 -7.80 -15.19
N LEU A 264 -4.68 -9.03 -15.55
CA LEU A 264 -3.29 -9.42 -15.84
C LEU A 264 -2.73 -8.64 -17.05
N ALA A 265 -3.50 -8.53 -18.14
CA ALA A 265 -3.12 -7.80 -19.33
C ALA A 265 -2.89 -6.31 -19.04
N SER A 266 -3.78 -5.69 -18.25
CA SER A 266 -3.62 -4.30 -17.82
C SER A 266 -2.36 -4.11 -16.97
N ALA A 267 -2.10 -5.00 -16.01
CA ALA A 267 -0.89 -4.95 -15.19
C ALA A 267 0.40 -5.09 -16.02
N ILE A 268 0.43 -6.02 -16.99
CA ILE A 268 1.54 -6.16 -17.95
C ILE A 268 1.79 -4.83 -18.67
N ARG A 269 0.72 -4.23 -19.19
CA ARG A 269 0.82 -2.96 -19.93
C ARG A 269 1.33 -1.82 -19.04
N SER A 270 0.92 -1.79 -17.77
CA SER A 270 1.40 -0.80 -16.81
C SER A 270 2.88 -0.94 -16.51
N PHE A 271 3.39 -2.15 -16.28
CA PHE A 271 4.83 -2.36 -16.07
C PHE A 271 5.64 -1.95 -17.30
N GLN A 272 5.18 -2.30 -18.50
CA GLN A 272 5.82 -1.85 -19.76
C GLN A 272 5.84 -0.32 -19.91
N PHE A 273 4.78 0.35 -19.44
CA PHE A 273 4.73 1.81 -19.42
C PHE A 273 5.71 2.39 -18.41
N LEU A 274 5.75 1.86 -17.18
CA LEU A 274 6.64 2.33 -16.12
C LEU A 274 8.13 2.15 -16.47
N GLN A 275 8.50 1.08 -17.14
CA GLN A 275 9.87 0.87 -17.63
C GLN A 275 10.34 1.96 -18.60
N LYS A 276 9.41 2.56 -19.35
CA LYS A 276 9.71 3.57 -20.38
C LYS A 276 9.53 5.00 -19.91
N THR A 277 8.81 5.23 -18.82
CA THR A 277 8.49 6.58 -18.35
C THR A 277 9.49 7.10 -17.32
N LYS A 278 9.82 8.39 -17.42
CA LYS A 278 10.57 9.14 -16.39
C LYS A 278 9.64 9.87 -15.42
N ASN A 279 8.31 9.66 -15.53
CA ASN A 279 7.31 10.43 -14.79
C ASN A 279 6.94 9.84 -13.42
N SER A 280 7.52 8.71 -12.99
CA SER A 280 7.24 8.06 -11.72
C SER A 280 7.38 9.01 -10.52
N THR A 281 8.33 9.93 -10.56
CA THR A 281 8.59 10.91 -9.50
C THR A 281 7.68 12.15 -9.53
N LYS A 282 6.81 12.32 -10.56
CA LYS A 282 5.97 13.54 -10.67
C LYS A 282 4.96 13.66 -9.51
N ALA A 283 4.41 12.53 -9.03
CA ALA A 283 3.55 12.53 -7.86
C ALA A 283 4.27 13.01 -6.59
N ILE A 284 5.54 12.64 -6.42
CA ILE A 284 6.39 13.10 -5.31
C ILE A 284 6.67 14.60 -5.46
N ARG A 285 7.00 15.09 -6.65
CA ARG A 285 7.19 16.53 -6.90
C ARG A 285 5.93 17.34 -6.63
N ASN A 286 4.75 16.80 -6.95
CA ASN A 286 3.47 17.42 -6.62
C ASN A 286 3.25 17.52 -5.09
N ALA A 287 3.62 16.50 -4.33
CA ALA A 287 3.59 16.50 -2.88
C ALA A 287 4.56 17.54 -2.29
N GLN A 288 5.77 17.59 -2.84
CA GLN A 288 6.81 18.57 -2.44
C GLN A 288 6.35 20.00 -2.70
N TYR A 289 5.76 20.27 -3.86
CA TYR A 289 5.19 21.58 -4.20
C TYR A 289 4.07 21.99 -3.25
N PHE A 290 3.18 21.06 -2.89
CA PHE A 290 2.16 21.32 -1.89
C PHE A 290 2.78 21.66 -0.52
N CYS A 291 3.79 20.92 -0.08
CA CYS A 291 4.47 21.19 1.20
C CYS A 291 5.16 22.55 1.19
N GLU A 292 5.80 22.96 0.09
CA GLU A 292 6.36 24.29 -0.09
C GLU A 292 5.27 25.37 0.09
N LEU A 293 4.15 25.24 -0.61
CA LEU A 293 3.01 26.15 -0.47
C LEU A 293 2.48 26.21 0.96
N MET A 294 2.51 25.12 1.71
CA MET A 294 1.99 25.02 3.06
C MET A 294 3.01 25.44 4.15
N GLY A 295 4.29 25.60 3.82
CA GLY A 295 5.37 25.79 4.80
C GLY A 295 5.72 24.52 5.58
N LEU A 296 5.45 23.32 5.02
CA LEU A 296 5.71 22.02 5.64
C LEU A 296 7.09 21.49 5.20
N LYS A 297 7.66 20.59 6.01
CA LYS A 297 8.88 19.86 5.64
C LYS A 297 8.65 19.10 4.32
N LYS A 298 9.68 19.10 3.47
CA LYS A 298 9.69 18.37 2.21
C LYS A 298 9.43 16.87 2.45
N PRO A 299 8.43 16.25 1.78
CA PRO A 299 8.11 14.85 1.97
C PRO A 299 9.04 13.94 1.16
N ASP A 300 9.22 12.71 1.66
CA ASP A 300 9.99 11.66 0.98
C ASP A 300 9.17 10.92 -0.09
N SER A 301 7.85 11.04 -0.03
CA SER A 301 6.93 10.33 -0.92
C SER A 301 5.78 11.23 -1.42
N GLN A 302 4.88 10.63 -2.18
CA GLN A 302 3.65 11.26 -2.68
C GLN A 302 2.53 11.36 -1.61
N ILE A 303 2.79 10.98 -0.37
CA ILE A 303 1.85 11.02 0.74
C ILE A 303 2.29 12.10 1.73
N VAL A 304 1.37 13.01 2.04
CA VAL A 304 1.58 14.07 3.04
C VAL A 304 0.58 13.89 4.17
N LYS A 305 1.08 13.87 5.41
CA LYS A 305 0.26 13.88 6.62
C LYS A 305 0.24 15.26 7.23
N ILE A 306 -0.92 15.67 7.77
CA ILE A 306 -1.06 16.85 8.62
C ILE A 306 -1.78 16.41 9.89
N ILE A 307 -1.08 16.41 11.02
CA ILE A 307 -1.62 15.97 12.30
C ILE A 307 -2.62 17.00 12.80
N ILE A 308 -3.80 16.53 13.22
CA ILE A 308 -4.85 17.36 13.83
C ILE A 308 -4.98 17.02 15.33
N GLY A 309 -4.76 15.73 15.70
CA GLY A 309 -4.75 15.26 17.08
C GLY A 309 -6.10 15.19 17.78
N ASP A 310 -7.19 15.42 17.05
CA ASP A 310 -8.56 15.36 17.54
C ASP A 310 -9.48 14.81 16.46
N ASN A 311 -10.28 13.82 16.82
CA ASN A 311 -11.14 13.10 15.88
C ASN A 311 -12.29 13.98 15.35
N ASP A 312 -12.95 14.71 16.23
CA ASP A 312 -14.13 15.51 15.85
C ASP A 312 -13.72 16.74 15.03
N LYS A 313 -12.62 17.37 15.43
CA LYS A 313 -12.02 18.49 14.70
C LYS A 313 -11.56 18.04 13.31
N LEU A 314 -10.90 16.88 13.20
CA LEU A 314 -10.48 16.29 11.93
C LEU A 314 -11.65 16.06 10.98
N LEU A 315 -12.75 15.46 11.47
CA LEU A 315 -13.93 15.20 10.64
C LEU A 315 -14.64 16.49 10.17
N LYS A 316 -14.71 17.50 11.04
CA LYS A 316 -15.23 18.82 10.67
C LYS A 316 -14.39 19.46 9.57
N ILE A 317 -13.06 19.46 9.72
CA ILE A 317 -12.13 20.00 8.73
C ILE A 317 -12.27 19.27 7.39
N GLN A 318 -12.26 17.92 7.39
CA GLN A 318 -12.46 17.14 6.17
C GLN A 318 -13.76 17.50 5.47
N LYS A 319 -14.87 17.66 6.23
CA LYS A 319 -16.17 18.04 5.69
C LYS A 319 -16.13 19.44 5.04
N GLU A 320 -15.45 20.41 5.64
CA GLU A 320 -15.29 21.74 5.05
C GLU A 320 -14.42 21.70 3.77
N ILE A 321 -13.33 20.93 3.76
CA ILE A 321 -12.52 20.71 2.55
C ILE A 321 -13.37 20.08 1.43
N LEU A 322 -14.20 19.09 1.77
CA LEU A 322 -15.12 18.43 0.82
C LEU A 322 -16.15 19.40 0.26
N LYS A 323 -16.70 20.31 1.06
CA LYS A 323 -17.62 21.37 0.60
C LYS A 323 -16.96 22.32 -0.41
N LYS A 324 -15.65 22.49 -0.34
CA LYS A 324 -14.86 23.31 -1.28
C LYS A 324 -14.42 22.53 -2.54
N GLY A 325 -14.93 21.31 -2.74
CA GLY A 325 -14.69 20.51 -3.94
C GLY A 325 -13.43 19.66 -3.92
N PHE A 326 -12.87 19.37 -2.75
CA PHE A 326 -11.69 18.53 -2.60
C PHE A 326 -11.97 17.34 -1.67
N LEU A 327 -11.49 16.15 -2.04
CA LEU A 327 -11.53 14.98 -1.19
C LEU A 327 -10.12 14.69 -0.65
N VAL A 328 -9.97 14.69 0.68
CA VAL A 328 -8.78 14.22 1.41
C VAL A 328 -9.20 13.15 2.41
N SER A 329 -8.26 12.28 2.81
CA SER A 329 -8.58 11.23 3.79
C SER A 329 -8.45 11.74 5.22
N ALA A 330 -9.45 11.49 6.06
CA ALA A 330 -9.38 11.66 7.51
C ALA A 330 -9.01 10.32 8.15
N ILE A 331 -7.79 10.20 8.65
CA ILE A 331 -7.28 8.98 9.28
C ILE A 331 -7.41 9.11 10.79
N ARG A 332 -8.11 8.13 11.40
CA ARG A 332 -8.53 8.14 12.80
C ARG A 332 -8.04 6.88 13.53
N SER A 333 -8.13 6.91 14.85
CA SER A 333 -8.00 5.69 15.66
C SER A 333 -9.05 4.63 15.20
N PRO A 334 -8.73 3.31 15.23
CA PRO A 334 -7.48 2.69 15.64
C PRO A 334 -6.43 2.57 14.52
N THR A 335 -6.68 3.13 13.33
CA THR A 335 -5.71 3.10 12.20
C THR A 335 -4.42 3.83 12.56
N VAL A 336 -4.54 4.91 13.33
CA VAL A 336 -3.43 5.66 13.94
C VAL A 336 -3.65 5.78 15.44
N MET A 337 -2.61 6.12 16.19
CA MET A 337 -2.72 6.30 17.65
C MET A 337 -3.62 7.49 17.99
N ILE A 338 -4.27 7.44 19.13
CA ILE A 338 -5.00 8.57 19.73
C ILE A 338 -4.05 9.77 19.83
N LYS A 339 -4.57 10.99 19.55
CA LYS A 339 -3.84 12.26 19.43
C LYS A 339 -2.87 12.32 18.22
N SER A 340 -2.99 11.38 17.30
CA SER A 340 -2.27 11.41 16.03
C SER A 340 -3.20 11.30 14.81
N GLU A 341 -4.48 11.59 15.02
CA GLU A 341 -5.49 11.74 13.97
C GLU A 341 -5.04 12.80 12.98
N ARG A 342 -5.20 12.52 11.69
CA ARG A 342 -4.57 13.32 10.64
C ARG A 342 -5.36 13.41 9.36
N LEU A 343 -5.16 14.50 8.63
CA LEU A 343 -5.41 14.51 7.20
C LEU A 343 -4.28 13.74 6.51
N ARG A 344 -4.64 12.80 5.64
CA ARG A 344 -3.73 12.15 4.71
C ARG A 344 -4.06 12.62 3.30
N ILE A 345 -3.08 13.26 2.66
CA ILE A 345 -3.22 13.85 1.34
C ILE A 345 -2.31 13.06 0.40
N SER A 346 -2.90 12.48 -0.65
CA SER A 346 -2.20 11.66 -1.63
C SER A 346 -2.12 12.38 -2.96
N PHE A 347 -0.91 12.50 -3.50
CA PHE A 347 -0.68 13.16 -4.77
C PHE A 347 -0.53 12.14 -5.90
N GLN A 348 -1.07 12.50 -7.06
CA GLN A 348 -0.96 11.73 -8.30
C GLN A 348 -0.12 12.51 -9.31
N SER A 349 0.48 11.82 -10.28
CA SER A 349 1.20 12.45 -11.39
C SER A 349 0.32 13.38 -12.22
N GLU A 350 -0.98 13.08 -12.28
CA GLU A 350 -1.97 13.80 -13.09
C GLU A 350 -2.54 15.07 -12.41
N HIS A 351 -2.24 15.30 -11.12
CA HIS A 351 -2.62 16.56 -10.49
C HIS A 351 -1.94 17.76 -11.16
N GLN A 352 -2.76 18.76 -11.51
CA GLN A 352 -2.30 20.03 -12.07
C GLN A 352 -1.85 20.97 -10.95
N LYS A 353 -0.83 21.81 -11.22
CA LYS A 353 -0.37 22.83 -10.25
C LYS A 353 -1.52 23.69 -9.69
N SER A 354 -2.42 24.16 -10.56
CA SER A 354 -3.58 24.96 -10.17
C SER A 354 -4.54 24.23 -9.20
N GLN A 355 -4.66 22.90 -9.29
CA GLN A 355 -5.44 22.10 -8.34
C GLN A 355 -4.75 22.04 -6.98
N ILE A 356 -3.44 21.90 -6.96
CA ILE A 356 -2.60 21.85 -5.74
C ILE A 356 -2.63 23.19 -5.02
N GLU A 357 -2.46 24.30 -5.75
CA GLU A 357 -2.53 25.68 -5.22
C GLU A 357 -3.90 25.98 -4.61
N LYS A 358 -4.99 25.61 -5.31
CA LYS A 358 -6.35 25.76 -4.79
C LYS A 358 -6.57 24.95 -3.52
N LEU A 359 -6.11 23.70 -3.47
CA LEU A 359 -6.19 22.88 -2.26
C LEU A 359 -5.42 23.53 -1.09
N ALA A 360 -4.18 23.97 -1.31
CA ALA A 360 -3.37 24.63 -0.29
C ALA A 360 -4.04 25.88 0.25
N LYS A 361 -4.59 26.75 -0.63
CA LYS A 361 -5.35 27.95 -0.23
C LYS A 361 -6.58 27.60 0.61
N VAL A 362 -7.33 26.56 0.22
CA VAL A 362 -8.51 26.09 0.96
C VAL A 362 -8.14 25.58 2.34
N ILE A 363 -7.08 24.75 2.44
CA ILE A 363 -6.62 24.19 3.72
C ILE A 363 -6.13 25.31 4.64
N LYS A 364 -5.31 26.24 4.15
CA LYS A 364 -4.83 27.40 4.95
C LYS A 364 -6.00 28.21 5.54
N LYS A 365 -7.01 28.51 4.73
CA LYS A 365 -8.21 29.25 5.21
C LYS A 365 -8.95 28.47 6.29
N ILE A 366 -9.24 27.18 6.07
CA ILE A 366 -9.94 26.34 7.03
C ILE A 366 -9.11 26.20 8.32
N PHE A 367 -7.79 26.07 8.23
CA PHE A 367 -6.93 25.97 9.42
C PHE A 367 -6.92 27.24 10.24
N ALA A 368 -6.94 28.42 9.58
CA ALA A 368 -7.12 29.71 10.28
C ALA A 368 -8.47 29.76 11.02
N ASP A 369 -9.56 29.34 10.37
CA ASP A 369 -10.91 29.32 10.98
C ASP A 369 -10.98 28.35 12.19
N PHE A 370 -10.23 27.23 12.14
CA PHE A 370 -10.16 26.23 13.21
C PHE A 370 -9.02 26.46 14.20
N LYS A 371 -8.26 27.55 14.07
CA LYS A 371 -7.09 27.86 14.91
C LYS A 371 -6.11 26.68 14.99
N ILE A 372 -5.69 26.16 13.83
CA ILE A 372 -4.68 25.11 13.71
C ILE A 372 -3.39 25.76 13.26
N ASP A 373 -2.34 25.54 14.04
CA ASP A 373 -0.98 25.85 13.65
C ASP A 373 -0.42 24.73 12.76
N ILE A 374 0.29 25.11 11.69
CA ILE A 374 0.85 24.20 10.70
C ILE A 374 2.40 24.09 10.93
N SER A 375 2.93 24.70 12.01
CA SER A 375 4.37 24.66 12.31
C SER A 375 4.91 23.25 12.56
#